data_31425c7e50c53ef2f84302fe69eb2035
#
_entry.id   31425c7e50c53ef2f84302fe69eb2035
#
_cell.length_a   1.000
_cell.length_b   1.000
_cell.length_c   1.000
_cell.angle_alpha   90.00
_cell.angle_beta   90.00
_cell.angle_gamma   90.00
#
_symmetry.space_group_name_H-M   'P 1'
#
loop_
_entity.id
_entity.type
_entity.pdbx_description
1 polymer ?
#
loop_
_entity_poly.entity_id
_entity_poly.type
_entity_poly.pdbx_seq_one_letter_code
_entity_poly.pdbx_strand_id
1 'polypeptide(L)' 'MPEHFRYHIVDRQGIRVESNIPDKYQAEAVLQHFKDQHPTEEYSVEREQFYIIKDGFGRDPDLH' A
#
# COMPACT_ATOMS: atom_id res chain seq x y z
N MET A 1 10.95 -1.01 -17.90
CA MET A 1 11.08 -1.40 -16.58
C MET A 1 9.75 -1.43 -15.92
N PRO A 2 9.33 -2.54 -15.45
CA PRO A 2 8.00 -2.60 -14.87
C PRO A 2 7.96 -1.83 -13.56
N GLU A 3 6.92 -1.09 -13.41
CA GLU A 3 6.68 -0.37 -12.20
C GLU A 3 5.49 -0.98 -11.56
N HIS A 4 5.58 -1.24 -10.30
CA HIS A 4 4.49 -1.85 -9.56
C HIS A 4 4.09 -0.91 -8.43
N PHE A 5 2.81 -0.93 -8.12
CA PHE A 5 2.31 -0.11 -7.04
C PHE A 5 1.59 -1.01 -6.06
N ARG A 6 1.68 -0.65 -4.82
CA ARG A 6 0.84 -1.25 -3.80
C ARG A 6 0.18 -0.14 -3.02
N TYR A 7 -0.91 -0.44 -2.43
CA TYR A 7 -1.71 0.55 -1.75
C TYR A 7 -1.90 0.15 -0.32
N HIS A 8 -2.02 1.13 0.54
CA HIS A 8 -2.18 0.90 1.95
C HIS A 8 -3.27 1.83 2.44
N ILE A 9 -4.01 1.42 3.44
CA ILE A 9 -4.99 2.29 4.07
C ILE A 9 -4.36 2.80 5.35
N VAL A 10 -4.33 4.11 5.51
CA VAL A 10 -3.71 4.73 6.68
C VAL A 10 -4.77 5.53 7.42
N ASP A 11 -4.59 5.64 8.72
CA ASP A 11 -5.50 6.43 9.54
C ASP A 11 -5.01 7.85 9.62
N ARG A 12 -5.67 8.64 10.45
CA ARG A 12 -5.34 10.04 10.58
C ARG A 12 -3.94 10.26 11.11
N GLN A 13 -3.40 9.30 11.83
CA GLN A 13 -2.06 9.39 12.37
C GLN A 13 -1.00 8.84 11.43
N GLY A 14 -1.41 8.37 10.26
CA GLY A 14 -0.48 7.79 9.31
C GLY A 14 -0.13 6.34 9.55
N ILE A 15 -0.86 5.68 10.45
CA ILE A 15 -0.60 4.29 10.74
C ILE A 15 -1.33 3.43 9.72
N ARG A 16 -0.62 2.48 9.14
CA ARG A 16 -1.21 1.59 8.14
C ARG A 16 -2.09 0.58 8.83
N VAL A 17 -3.39 0.69 8.62
CA VAL A 17 -4.36 -0.25 9.17
C VAL A 17 -4.59 -1.41 8.21
N GLU A 18 -4.28 -1.23 6.93
CA GLU A 18 -4.32 -2.30 5.95
C GLU A 18 -3.21 -2.01 4.95
N SER A 19 -2.48 -3.02 4.50
CA SER A 19 -1.34 -2.78 3.64
C SER A 19 -1.22 -3.84 2.56
N ASN A 20 -0.31 -3.57 1.61
CA ASN A 20 0.00 -4.53 0.54
C ASN A 20 -1.20 -4.88 -0.31
N ILE A 21 -2.03 -3.90 -0.60
CA ILE A 21 -3.19 -4.08 -1.46
C ILE A 21 -2.70 -3.89 -2.91
N PRO A 22 -2.84 -4.89 -3.76
CA PRO A 22 -2.24 -4.83 -5.08
C PRO A 22 -2.97 -3.97 -6.11
N ASP A 23 -4.23 -3.64 -5.83
CA ASP A 23 -5.06 -3.04 -6.82
C ASP A 23 -5.68 -1.77 -6.27
N LYS A 24 -5.66 -0.71 -7.04
CA LYS A 24 -6.27 0.55 -6.64
C LYS A 24 -7.75 0.40 -6.34
N TYR A 25 -8.44 -0.40 -7.15
CA TYR A 25 -9.88 -0.56 -6.95
C TYR A 25 -10.16 -1.33 -5.67
N GLN A 26 -9.32 -2.31 -5.35
CA GLN A 26 -9.44 -3.00 -4.08
C GLN A 26 -9.15 -2.05 -2.91
N ALA A 27 -8.16 -1.19 -3.09
CA ALA A 27 -7.82 -0.23 -2.04
C ALA A 27 -8.98 0.71 -1.76
N GLU A 28 -9.66 1.16 -2.81
CA GLU A 28 -10.79 2.04 -2.63
C GLU A 28 -11.95 1.33 -1.95
N ALA A 29 -12.17 0.06 -2.28
CA ALA A 29 -13.20 -0.72 -1.64
C ALA A 29 -12.90 -0.94 -0.15
N VAL A 30 -11.64 -1.22 0.16
CA VAL A 30 -11.23 -1.39 1.55
C VAL A 30 -11.36 -0.07 2.31
N LEU A 31 -10.98 1.03 1.67
CA LEU A 31 -11.13 2.36 2.27
C LEU A 31 -12.59 2.63 2.60
N GLN A 32 -13.47 2.34 1.67
CA GLN A 32 -14.90 2.57 1.90
C GLN A 32 -15.40 1.70 3.05
N HIS A 33 -14.93 0.46 3.11
CA HIS A 33 -15.31 -0.44 4.20
C HIS A 33 -14.90 0.15 5.55
N PHE A 34 -13.66 0.66 5.66
CA PHE A 34 -13.22 1.26 6.91
C PHE A 34 -14.03 2.50 7.25
N LYS A 35 -14.34 3.31 6.26
CA LYS A 35 -15.15 4.51 6.51
C LYS A 35 -16.56 4.15 6.97
N ASP A 36 -17.11 3.09 6.41
CA ASP A 36 -18.44 2.65 6.82
C ASP A 36 -18.45 2.08 8.22
N GLN A 37 -17.39 1.34 8.58
CA GLN A 37 -17.32 0.73 9.90
C GLN A 37 -16.96 1.75 10.98
N HIS A 38 -16.23 2.78 10.61
CA HIS A 38 -15.73 3.76 11.57
C HIS A 38 -15.96 5.17 11.04
N PRO A 39 -17.21 5.62 10.98
CA PRO A 39 -17.50 6.90 10.31
C PRO A 39 -16.91 8.13 10.98
N THR A 40 -16.48 8.00 12.25
CA THR A 40 -15.86 9.14 12.91
C THR A 40 -14.36 9.16 12.73
N GLU A 41 -13.78 8.14 12.10
CA GLU A 41 -12.35 8.09 11.87
C GLU A 41 -12.03 8.54 10.46
N GLU A 42 -10.82 9.01 10.26
CA GLU A 42 -10.38 9.44 8.95
C GLU A 42 -9.39 8.46 8.40
N TYR A 43 -9.67 7.96 7.23
CA TYR A 43 -8.76 7.03 6.57
C TYR A 43 -8.46 7.55 5.17
N SER A 44 -7.32 7.18 4.64
CA SER A 44 -6.95 7.55 3.29
C SER A 44 -6.11 6.44 2.66
N VAL A 45 -5.95 6.51 1.35
CA VAL A 45 -5.15 5.54 0.62
C VAL A 45 -3.77 6.12 0.42
N GLU A 46 -2.76 5.33 0.74
CA GLU A 46 -1.38 5.68 0.47
C GLU A 46 -0.89 4.79 -0.65
N ARG A 47 -0.28 5.36 -1.68
CA ARG A 47 0.27 4.58 -2.79
C ARG A 47 1.78 4.49 -2.63
N GLU A 48 2.29 3.30 -2.78
CA GLU A 48 3.73 3.06 -2.72
C GLU A 48 4.17 2.46 -4.05
N GLN A 49 5.20 3.03 -4.65
CA GLN A 49 5.77 2.51 -5.88
C GLN A 49 6.98 1.66 -5.54
N PHE A 50 7.11 0.52 -6.19
CA PHE A 50 8.26 -0.32 -5.96
C PHE A 50 8.65 -1.00 -7.28
N TYR A 51 9.87 -1.51 -7.30
CA TYR A 51 10.38 -2.18 -8.48
C TYR A 51 10.73 -3.62 -8.12
N ILE A 52 10.48 -4.52 -9.04
CA ILE A 52 10.84 -5.91 -8.86
C ILE A 52 12.10 -6.15 -9.66
N ILE A 53 13.14 -6.60 -8.97
CA ILE A 53 14.38 -6.92 -9.60
C ILE A 53 14.40 -8.39 -9.91
N LYS A 54 14.50 -8.72 -11.21
CA LYS A 54 14.32 -10.07 -11.57
C LYS A 54 15.55 -10.80 -11.80
N ASP A 55 16.65 -10.21 -12.04
CA ASP A 55 17.81 -10.93 -12.42
C ASP A 55 18.58 -11.40 -11.29
N GLY A 56 18.09 -11.50 -10.20
CA GLY A 56 18.70 -12.20 -9.15
C GLY A 56 19.88 -11.65 -8.54
N PHE A 57 20.36 -10.60 -8.97
CA PHE A 57 21.39 -10.09 -8.28
C PHE A 57 21.05 -9.59 -7.12
N GLY A 58 20.08 -9.66 -6.90
CA GLY A 58 19.63 -9.21 -5.82
C GLY A 58 20.36 -9.09 -4.75
N ARG A 59 20.85 -9.19 -4.87
CA ARG A 59 21.28 -9.06 -3.91
C ARG A 59 21.45 -7.96 -3.35
N ASP A 60 21.42 -7.78 -2.87
CA ASP A 60 21.36 -6.92 -2.32
C ASP A 60 22.04 -6.24 -1.99
N PRO A 61 22.28 -5.77 -1.86
CA PRO A 61 22.91 -5.11 -1.45
C PRO A 61 23.04 -4.48 -0.49
N ASP A 62 23.01 -4.81 -0.17
CA ASP A 62 23.07 -4.41 0.57
C ASP A 62 23.41 -4.42 1.03
N LEU A 63 23.51 -4.72 0.88
CA LEU A 63 23.84 -4.77 1.14
C LEU A 63 24.32 -4.52 1.34
N HIS A 64 24.64 -4.45 1.24
CA HIS A 64 25.14 -4.16 1.34
C HIS A 64 25.36 -3.82 1.50
#